data_a683b7d731280b5cc391954aa952eec7
#
_entry.id   a683b7d731280b5cc391954aa952eec7
#
_cell.length_a   1.000
_cell.length_b   1.000
_cell.length_c   1.000
_cell.angle_alpha   90.00
_cell.angle_beta   90.00
_cell.angle_gamma   90.00
#
_symmetry.space_group_name_H-M   'P 1'
#
loop_
_entity.id
_entity.type
_entity.pdbx_description
1 polymer ?
#
loop_
_entity_poly.entity_id
_entity_poly.type
_entity_poly.pdbx_seq_one_letter_code
_entity_poly.pdbx_strand_id
1 'polypeptide(L)'
;MKVTRALTCHHDAKLSAGRVQTPTLALMTKREDEIEAFLGSYYYSARGDFGLFAASYYPEENSIRFTDDKKAEELKEKKDRSGKVKRIESLEKRDSVPLLYDLTELQRDANTALGFSAKETLDTLQRLYEVHKIVTYPRTDSRYITPDIVPTLKDRVKALQGTAFSRVVDEYLEHGFVTDNPRFVDESKVSDHHAIIPTEEKVRLDKLSYDEKRLWELIALRFLETIGEDYVYSTTTADIDVDGDIFRTRLTLPLKKGYRSVAESSGLKSTVAVVDEGDDSFALRRLKEGDEVTLLSVRVRKSSTTPPERYTDATLLSAMEHAGRFVEDQELKSNLTSGLGTPATRADIIEKLVQNRYVERQGKYFVPTPKGREVVKLAPDVLKSPELTGKWEGRLEAISKGKEDPDAFIRDIKKMASSLVEEVKNSSLVFSPVFKDGKKCPYCQGEMMKAEDSDGSIHYICQRLSCQYEEKVYKVKVSTGEKKSSKSFVTTPDGKVKVVIKKNSQVKVPVSVYETKTEVVRESKKLFRSNERDSDKFRQRDRAERNFYSTGDSGGSTMADFFRLSKEREEERRNRKNGKK
;
A
#
# COMPACT_ATOMS: atom_id res chain seq x y z
N MET A 1 1.09 0.17 25.16
CA MET A 1 1.63 1.37 25.86
C MET A 1 2.76 1.05 26.85
N LYS A 2 2.64 0.01 27.72
CA LYS A 2 3.71 -0.30 28.72
C LYS A 2 5.08 -0.59 28.09
N VAL A 3 5.15 -1.46 27.07
CA VAL A 3 6.41 -1.79 26.35
C VAL A 3 7.00 -0.57 25.64
N THR A 4 6.17 0.24 24.98
CA THR A 4 6.60 1.52 24.37
C THR A 4 7.29 2.41 25.41
N ARG A 5 6.68 2.57 26.61
CA ARG A 5 7.26 3.37 27.69
C ARG A 5 8.58 2.77 28.20
N ALA A 6 8.64 1.43 28.34
CA ALA A 6 9.86 0.76 28.77
C ALA A 6 11.00 1.01 27.77
N LEU A 7 10.79 0.81 26.47
CA LEU A 7 11.76 1.11 25.42
C LEU A 7 12.22 2.57 25.46
N THR A 8 11.25 3.50 25.55
CA THR A 8 11.55 4.94 25.58
C THR A 8 12.41 5.33 26.77
N CYS A 9 12.07 4.85 27.99
CA CYS A 9 12.80 5.19 29.20
C CYS A 9 14.15 4.50 29.30
N HIS A 10 14.23 3.21 28.91
CA HIS A 10 15.47 2.42 28.98
C HIS A 10 16.54 2.96 28.02
N HIS A 11 16.14 3.38 26.84
CA HIS A 11 17.07 3.83 25.80
C HIS A 11 17.21 5.35 25.67
N ASP A 12 16.57 6.12 26.53
CA ASP A 12 16.52 7.61 26.44
C ASP A 12 16.20 8.11 25.02
N ALA A 13 15.25 7.47 24.34
CA ALA A 13 14.89 7.78 22.97
C ALA A 13 13.39 7.61 22.73
N LYS A 14 12.77 8.47 21.90
CA LYS A 14 11.35 8.36 21.55
C LYS A 14 11.13 7.14 20.64
N LEU A 15 10.90 5.99 21.27
CA LEU A 15 10.68 4.70 20.63
C LEU A 15 9.27 4.20 20.90
N SER A 16 8.67 3.53 19.93
CA SER A 16 7.36 2.90 20.10
C SER A 16 7.34 1.50 19.52
N ALA A 17 6.66 0.58 20.19
CA ALA A 17 6.43 -0.77 19.74
C ALA A 17 4.95 -1.16 19.92
N GLY A 18 4.46 -2.04 19.05
CA GLY A 18 3.08 -2.53 19.09
C GLY A 18 2.89 -3.77 18.24
N ARG A 19 1.85 -4.56 18.54
CA ARG A 19 1.61 -5.87 17.91
C ARG A 19 1.38 -5.84 16.39
N VAL A 20 1.05 -4.68 15.81
CA VAL A 20 0.88 -4.52 14.35
C VAL A 20 2.00 -3.63 13.79
N GLN A 21 2.30 -2.51 14.45
CA GLN A 21 3.32 -1.56 14.01
C GLN A 21 4.72 -2.19 13.91
N THR A 22 5.11 -2.97 14.93
CA THR A 22 6.47 -3.56 14.97
C THR A 22 6.66 -4.65 13.92
N PRO A 23 5.76 -5.64 13.73
CA PRO A 23 5.93 -6.62 12.67
C PRO A 23 5.83 -5.98 11.27
N THR A 24 5.03 -4.95 11.06
CA THR A 24 5.01 -4.20 9.79
C THR A 24 6.37 -3.55 9.51
N LEU A 25 6.99 -2.93 10.51
CA LEU A 25 8.34 -2.37 10.39
C LEU A 25 9.39 -3.47 10.16
N ALA A 26 9.25 -4.61 10.84
CA ALA A 26 10.14 -5.76 10.68
C ALA A 26 10.10 -6.33 9.26
N LEU A 27 8.93 -6.41 8.62
CA LEU A 27 8.80 -6.82 7.21
C LEU A 27 9.60 -5.89 6.28
N MET A 28 9.52 -4.59 6.48
CA MET A 28 10.27 -3.63 5.67
C MET A 28 11.78 -3.71 5.92
N THR A 29 12.19 -3.89 7.19
CA THR A 29 13.61 -4.05 7.54
C THR A 29 14.18 -5.33 6.93
N LYS A 30 13.46 -6.44 7.05
CA LYS A 30 13.86 -7.72 6.44
C LYS A 30 14.01 -7.59 4.91
N ARG A 31 13.11 -6.88 4.25
CA ARG A 31 13.21 -6.62 2.81
C ARG A 31 14.46 -5.83 2.45
N GLU A 32 14.84 -4.86 3.24
CA GLU A 32 16.07 -4.10 3.03
C GLU A 32 17.32 -4.96 3.26
N ASP A 33 17.29 -5.84 4.28
CA ASP A 33 18.37 -6.81 4.52
C ASP A 33 18.49 -7.81 3.34
N GLU A 34 17.36 -8.27 2.78
CA GLU A 34 17.32 -9.11 1.56
C GLU A 34 17.94 -8.39 0.35
N ILE A 35 17.67 -7.09 0.19
CA ILE A 35 18.23 -6.28 -0.89
C ILE A 35 19.73 -6.09 -0.70
N GLU A 36 20.18 -5.78 0.52
CA GLU A 36 21.61 -5.58 0.85
C GLU A 36 22.42 -6.86 0.72
N ALA A 37 21.83 -8.01 1.07
CA ALA A 37 22.46 -9.33 0.96
C ALA A 37 22.37 -9.95 -0.45
N PHE A 38 21.68 -9.31 -1.38
CA PHE A 38 21.42 -9.88 -2.69
C PHE A 38 22.70 -10.01 -3.52
N LEU A 39 23.02 -11.25 -3.88
CA LEU A 39 24.10 -11.57 -4.82
C LEU A 39 23.48 -11.83 -6.20
N GLY A 40 23.70 -10.91 -7.14
CA GLY A 40 23.20 -11.06 -8.50
C GLY A 40 23.80 -12.27 -9.23
N SER A 41 22.99 -12.97 -9.97
CA SER A 41 23.39 -13.98 -10.95
C SER A 41 22.89 -13.58 -12.34
N TYR A 42 23.37 -14.26 -13.38
CA TYR A 42 22.87 -14.03 -14.72
C TYR A 42 22.18 -15.29 -15.29
N TYR A 43 21.34 -15.05 -16.25
CA TYR A 43 20.66 -16.06 -17.02
C TYR A 43 20.53 -15.62 -18.48
N TYR A 44 20.30 -16.60 -19.35
CA TYR A 44 19.98 -16.37 -20.74
C TYR A 44 18.51 -16.62 -21.01
N SER A 45 17.98 -15.93 -22.02
CA SER A 45 16.73 -16.26 -22.69
C SER A 45 16.97 -16.16 -24.19
N ALA A 46 16.30 -17.01 -24.98
CA ALA A 46 16.45 -16.98 -26.43
C ALA A 46 15.08 -16.90 -27.11
N ARG A 47 15.04 -16.16 -28.22
CA ARG A 47 13.85 -16.02 -29.08
C ARG A 47 14.25 -16.28 -30.52
N GLY A 48 13.60 -17.27 -31.13
CA GLY A 48 13.73 -17.62 -32.53
C GLY A 48 12.79 -16.81 -33.40
N ASP A 49 13.28 -16.40 -34.56
CA ASP A 49 12.51 -15.72 -35.61
C ASP A 49 12.20 -16.74 -36.71
N PHE A 50 10.93 -16.99 -36.99
CA PHE A 50 10.42 -17.87 -38.01
C PHE A 50 9.84 -17.11 -39.22
N GLY A 51 10.16 -15.82 -39.35
CA GLY A 51 9.71 -14.93 -40.40
C GLY A 51 8.30 -14.40 -40.19
N LEU A 52 7.31 -15.28 -40.08
CA LEU A 52 5.91 -14.94 -39.90
C LEU A 52 5.51 -14.80 -38.40
N PHE A 53 6.30 -15.35 -37.51
CA PHE A 53 6.10 -15.26 -36.07
C PHE A 53 7.45 -15.47 -35.35
N ALA A 54 7.47 -15.17 -34.07
CA ALA A 54 8.62 -15.46 -33.21
C ALA A 54 8.21 -16.40 -32.07
N ALA A 55 9.16 -17.24 -31.63
CA ALA A 55 8.93 -18.23 -30.58
C ALA A 55 10.04 -18.16 -29.53
N SER A 56 9.70 -18.30 -28.25
CA SER A 56 10.67 -18.37 -27.16
C SER A 56 11.22 -19.78 -27.01
N TYR A 57 12.53 -19.88 -26.79
CA TYR A 57 13.16 -21.15 -26.46
C TYR A 57 12.80 -21.59 -25.04
N TYR A 58 12.44 -22.86 -24.89
CA TYR A 58 12.10 -23.49 -23.61
C TYR A 58 13.11 -24.61 -23.32
N PRO A 59 14.12 -24.35 -22.46
CA PRO A 59 15.07 -25.41 -22.04
C PRO A 59 14.38 -26.50 -21.22
N GLU A 60 13.31 -26.15 -20.51
CA GLU A 60 12.44 -27.01 -19.71
C GLU A 60 10.98 -26.61 -19.94
N GLU A 61 10.04 -27.50 -19.61
CA GLU A 61 8.61 -27.33 -19.90
C GLU A 61 8.02 -25.98 -19.47
N ASN A 62 8.49 -25.45 -18.33
CA ASN A 62 7.95 -24.22 -17.70
C ASN A 62 8.98 -23.09 -17.53
N SER A 63 10.15 -23.20 -18.15
CA SER A 63 11.20 -22.18 -18.04
C SER A 63 11.67 -21.69 -19.40
N ILE A 64 11.76 -20.38 -19.55
CA ILE A 64 12.42 -19.72 -20.69
C ILE A 64 13.85 -19.28 -20.35
N ARG A 65 14.32 -19.58 -19.12
CA ARG A 65 15.62 -19.12 -18.60
C ARG A 65 16.56 -20.31 -18.46
N PHE A 66 17.81 -20.09 -18.84
CA PHE A 66 18.90 -21.05 -18.68
C PHE A 66 20.21 -20.34 -18.34
N THR A 67 21.19 -21.07 -17.82
CA THR A 67 22.48 -20.52 -17.35
C THR A 67 23.68 -21.06 -18.12
N ASP A 68 23.48 -22.00 -19.06
CA ASP A 68 24.54 -22.63 -19.82
C ASP A 68 25.06 -21.70 -20.95
N ASP A 69 26.32 -21.27 -20.82
CA ASP A 69 27.00 -20.40 -21.77
C ASP A 69 27.20 -21.09 -23.13
N LYS A 70 27.48 -22.44 -23.14
CA LYS A 70 27.66 -23.21 -24.38
C LYS A 70 26.36 -23.30 -25.16
N LYS A 71 25.28 -23.56 -24.45
CA LYS A 71 23.94 -23.61 -25.07
C LYS A 71 23.53 -22.25 -25.63
N ALA A 72 23.93 -21.15 -24.98
CA ALA A 72 23.70 -19.79 -25.47
C ALA A 72 24.40 -19.54 -26.81
N GLU A 73 25.63 -20.00 -26.96
CA GLU A 73 26.38 -19.89 -28.24
C GLU A 73 25.80 -20.84 -29.32
N GLU A 74 25.54 -22.11 -29.00
CA GLU A 74 24.88 -23.04 -29.91
C GLU A 74 23.58 -22.50 -30.50
N LEU A 75 22.75 -21.87 -29.65
CA LEU A 75 21.49 -21.28 -30.11
C LEU A 75 21.69 -20.07 -31.03
N LYS A 76 22.74 -19.25 -30.83
CA LYS A 76 23.07 -18.13 -31.73
C LYS A 76 23.48 -18.60 -33.13
N GLU A 77 24.13 -19.77 -33.22
CA GLU A 77 24.59 -20.35 -34.47
C GLU A 77 23.47 -21.05 -35.27
N LYS A 78 22.31 -21.29 -34.62
CA LYS A 78 21.15 -21.85 -35.30
C LYS A 78 20.53 -20.81 -36.23
N LYS A 79 20.87 -20.92 -37.51
CA LYS A 79 20.33 -20.07 -38.57
C LYS A 79 19.92 -20.92 -39.75
N ASP A 80 18.83 -20.57 -40.41
CA ASP A 80 18.27 -21.26 -41.58
C ASP A 80 18.07 -22.79 -41.35
N ARG A 81 17.62 -23.16 -40.13
CA ARG A 81 17.33 -24.52 -39.74
C ARG A 81 15.87 -24.87 -39.96
N SER A 82 15.61 -26.06 -40.45
CA SER A 82 14.26 -26.60 -40.52
C SER A 82 13.79 -26.98 -39.11
N GLY A 83 12.60 -26.54 -38.74
CA GLY A 83 11.90 -26.93 -37.52
C GLY A 83 10.58 -27.61 -37.89
N LYS A 84 10.13 -28.51 -37.03
CA LYS A 84 8.84 -29.20 -37.17
C LYS A 84 7.89 -28.82 -36.06
N VAL A 85 6.67 -28.46 -36.41
CA VAL A 85 5.60 -28.21 -35.42
C VAL A 85 5.23 -29.54 -34.76
N LYS A 86 5.58 -29.70 -33.49
CA LYS A 86 5.46 -30.91 -32.71
C LYS A 86 4.11 -31.05 -32.02
N ARG A 87 3.56 -29.92 -31.58
CA ARG A 87 2.29 -29.86 -30.85
C ARG A 87 1.61 -28.52 -31.12
N ILE A 88 0.31 -28.56 -31.32
CA ILE A 88 -0.55 -27.37 -31.29
C ILE A 88 -1.73 -27.64 -30.36
N GLU A 89 -1.96 -26.73 -29.43
CA GLU A 89 -3.07 -26.82 -28.51
C GLU A 89 -3.83 -25.49 -28.49
N SER A 90 -5.13 -25.58 -28.73
CA SER A 90 -6.03 -24.43 -28.66
C SER A 90 -7.04 -24.64 -27.54
N LEU A 91 -7.07 -23.71 -26.59
CA LEU A 91 -7.96 -23.75 -25.43
C LEU A 91 -8.75 -22.46 -25.33
N GLU A 92 -10.09 -22.60 -25.22
CA GLU A 92 -10.92 -21.50 -24.80
C GLU A 92 -10.76 -21.28 -23.30
N LYS A 93 -10.52 -20.04 -22.89
CA LYS A 93 -10.36 -19.62 -21.52
C LYS A 93 -11.33 -18.52 -21.19
N ARG A 94 -11.74 -18.48 -19.94
CA ARG A 94 -12.62 -17.48 -19.39
C ARG A 94 -11.95 -16.79 -18.22
N ASP A 95 -11.91 -15.46 -18.28
CA ASP A 95 -11.45 -14.60 -17.22
C ASP A 95 -12.68 -13.92 -16.61
N SER A 96 -13.00 -14.30 -15.38
CA SER A 96 -14.22 -13.85 -14.73
C SER A 96 -14.14 -12.37 -14.37
N VAL A 97 -15.29 -11.70 -14.30
CA VAL A 97 -15.40 -10.33 -13.83
C VAL A 97 -14.63 -10.11 -12.53
N PRO A 98 -13.99 -8.95 -12.34
CA PRO A 98 -13.31 -8.63 -11.09
C PRO A 98 -14.30 -8.55 -9.92
N LEU A 99 -13.81 -8.70 -8.69
CA LEU A 99 -14.60 -8.39 -7.51
C LEU A 99 -14.69 -6.87 -7.31
N LEU A 100 -15.73 -6.43 -6.63
CA LEU A 100 -15.88 -5.04 -6.18
C LEU A 100 -14.74 -4.64 -5.23
N TYR A 101 -14.66 -3.38 -4.88
CA TYR A 101 -13.66 -2.89 -3.94
C TYR A 101 -14.09 -3.05 -2.48
N ASP A 102 -13.19 -3.62 -1.67
CA ASP A 102 -13.02 -3.25 -0.28
C ASP A 102 -12.04 -2.06 -0.16
N LEU A 103 -11.83 -1.57 1.05
CA LEU A 103 -10.91 -0.45 1.26
C LEU A 103 -9.46 -0.80 0.90
N THR A 104 -9.00 -2.01 1.22
CA THR A 104 -7.60 -2.41 0.98
C THR A 104 -7.29 -2.52 -0.51
N GLU A 105 -8.18 -3.16 -1.26
CA GLU A 105 -8.01 -3.31 -2.71
C GLU A 105 -8.08 -1.97 -3.42
N LEU A 106 -9.03 -1.08 -3.02
CA LEU A 106 -9.09 0.27 -3.55
C LEU A 106 -7.80 1.06 -3.28
N GLN A 107 -7.22 0.95 -2.06
CA GLN A 107 -5.96 1.60 -1.73
C GLN A 107 -4.79 1.06 -2.58
N ARG A 108 -4.76 -0.24 -2.86
CA ARG A 108 -3.74 -0.88 -3.72
C ARG A 108 -3.82 -0.38 -5.16
N ASP A 109 -5.02 -0.37 -5.71
CA ASP A 109 -5.26 0.08 -7.08
C ASP A 109 -5.05 1.58 -7.23
N ALA A 110 -5.51 2.39 -6.27
CA ALA A 110 -5.25 3.82 -6.25
C ALA A 110 -3.75 4.15 -6.14
N ASN A 111 -2.98 3.39 -5.35
CA ASN A 111 -1.52 3.54 -5.31
C ASN A 111 -0.88 3.21 -6.67
N THR A 112 -1.30 2.12 -7.30
CA THR A 112 -0.73 1.65 -8.56
C THR A 112 -1.11 2.55 -9.74
N ALA A 113 -2.40 2.92 -9.85
CA ALA A 113 -2.93 3.65 -11.00
C ALA A 113 -2.82 5.18 -10.85
N LEU A 114 -2.97 5.70 -9.62
CA LEU A 114 -3.07 7.12 -9.34
C LEU A 114 -1.84 7.68 -8.61
N GLY A 115 -1.02 6.81 -8.00
CA GLY A 115 0.13 7.19 -7.17
C GLY A 115 -0.26 7.65 -5.77
N PHE A 116 -1.50 7.42 -5.32
CA PHE A 116 -1.97 7.81 -3.99
C PHE A 116 -1.35 6.93 -2.91
N SER A 117 -1.05 7.51 -1.76
CA SER A 117 -0.79 6.73 -0.55
C SER A 117 -2.08 6.10 -0.01
N ALA A 118 -1.95 5.08 0.84
CA ALA A 118 -3.10 4.48 1.51
C ALA A 118 -3.93 5.52 2.29
N LYS A 119 -3.26 6.51 2.91
CA LYS A 119 -3.93 7.58 3.66
C LYS A 119 -4.65 8.57 2.75
N GLU A 120 -4.01 9.03 1.69
CA GLU A 120 -4.64 9.93 0.70
C GLU A 120 -5.87 9.29 0.07
N THR A 121 -5.80 7.99 -0.25
CA THR A 121 -6.96 7.23 -0.75
C THR A 121 -8.10 7.24 0.25
N LEU A 122 -7.82 6.92 1.53
CA LEU A 122 -8.86 6.89 2.57
C LEU A 122 -9.48 8.27 2.79
N ASP A 123 -8.66 9.32 2.91
CA ASP A 123 -9.13 10.69 3.16
C ASP A 123 -9.96 11.23 1.98
N THR A 124 -9.56 10.91 0.74
CA THR A 124 -10.30 11.27 -0.46
C THR A 124 -11.61 10.48 -0.55
N LEU A 125 -11.58 9.19 -0.26
CA LEU A 125 -12.77 8.34 -0.24
C LEU A 125 -13.79 8.79 0.82
N GLN A 126 -13.32 9.20 2.01
CA GLN A 126 -14.19 9.75 3.05
C GLN A 126 -14.89 11.02 2.58
N ARG A 127 -14.22 11.92 1.84
CA ARG A 127 -14.87 13.10 1.27
C ARG A 127 -15.91 12.74 0.21
N LEU A 128 -15.64 11.74 -0.66
CA LEU A 128 -16.61 11.23 -1.63
C LEU A 128 -17.88 10.68 -0.94
N TYR A 129 -17.71 10.06 0.23
CA TYR A 129 -18.82 9.51 1.02
C TYR A 129 -19.54 10.57 1.83
N GLU A 130 -18.81 11.37 2.64
CA GLU A 130 -19.41 12.28 3.64
C GLU A 130 -19.95 13.56 3.01
N VAL A 131 -19.20 14.15 2.07
CA VAL A 131 -19.51 15.45 1.45
C VAL A 131 -20.31 15.29 0.18
N HIS A 132 -19.85 14.41 -0.74
CA HIS A 132 -20.46 14.24 -2.06
C HIS A 132 -21.55 13.16 -2.08
N LYS A 133 -21.50 12.20 -1.18
CA LYS A 133 -22.46 11.08 -1.03
C LYS A 133 -22.60 10.19 -2.29
N ILE A 134 -21.56 10.15 -3.12
CA ILE A 134 -21.54 9.46 -4.41
C ILE A 134 -20.87 8.08 -4.37
N VAL A 135 -20.47 7.62 -3.19
CA VAL A 135 -19.96 6.27 -2.94
C VAL A 135 -20.54 5.72 -1.63
N THR A 136 -20.52 4.41 -1.46
CA THR A 136 -20.97 3.73 -0.24
C THR A 136 -19.94 3.85 0.88
N TYR A 137 -20.22 3.28 2.06
CA TYR A 137 -19.38 3.41 3.25
C TYR A 137 -17.91 3.00 3.00
N PRO A 138 -16.93 3.85 3.34
CA PRO A 138 -15.54 3.69 2.92
C PRO A 138 -14.75 2.61 3.66
N ARG A 139 -15.15 2.24 4.89
CA ARG A 139 -14.36 1.34 5.75
C ARG A 139 -14.96 -0.06 5.79
N THR A 140 -14.97 -0.74 4.67
CA THR A 140 -15.44 -2.11 4.54
C THR A 140 -14.29 -3.06 4.19
N ASP A 141 -14.41 -4.29 4.64
CA ASP A 141 -13.59 -5.44 4.28
C ASP A 141 -14.28 -6.36 3.26
N SER A 142 -15.52 -6.06 2.92
CA SER A 142 -16.28 -6.85 1.96
C SER A 142 -16.09 -6.37 0.52
N ARG A 143 -15.98 -7.32 -0.40
CA ARG A 143 -15.95 -7.13 -1.86
C ARG A 143 -17.25 -7.59 -2.52
N TYR A 144 -18.31 -7.75 -1.71
CA TYR A 144 -19.60 -8.31 -2.12
C TYR A 144 -20.73 -7.35 -1.77
N ILE A 145 -21.85 -7.50 -2.46
CA ILE A 145 -23.11 -6.84 -2.12
C ILE A 145 -24.12 -7.88 -1.64
N THR A 146 -25.11 -7.41 -0.90
CA THR A 146 -26.25 -8.21 -0.45
C THR A 146 -27.37 -8.20 -1.49
N PRO A 147 -28.29 -9.20 -1.49
CA PRO A 147 -29.39 -9.27 -2.45
C PRO A 147 -30.33 -8.07 -2.45
N ASP A 148 -30.46 -7.35 -1.32
CA ASP A 148 -31.27 -6.12 -1.22
C ASP A 148 -30.68 -4.93 -1.99
N ILE A 149 -29.38 -4.94 -2.30
CA ILE A 149 -28.73 -3.92 -3.15
C ILE A 149 -29.00 -4.14 -4.64
N VAL A 150 -29.23 -5.40 -5.06
CA VAL A 150 -29.39 -5.76 -6.48
C VAL A 150 -30.48 -4.93 -7.20
N PRO A 151 -31.67 -4.69 -6.62
CA PRO A 151 -32.69 -3.85 -7.27
C PRO A 151 -32.24 -2.41 -7.54
N THR A 152 -31.27 -1.90 -6.77
CA THR A 152 -30.76 -0.50 -6.90
C THR A 152 -29.70 -0.35 -7.98
N LEU A 153 -29.11 -1.44 -8.50
CA LEU A 153 -28.00 -1.40 -9.46
C LEU A 153 -28.34 -0.59 -10.72
N LYS A 154 -29.58 -0.70 -11.22
CA LYS A 154 -30.02 0.04 -12.41
C LYS A 154 -29.98 1.56 -12.19
N ASP A 155 -30.36 2.04 -11.03
CA ASP A 155 -30.37 3.47 -10.73
C ASP A 155 -28.95 3.96 -10.45
N ARG A 156 -28.07 3.13 -9.84
CA ARG A 156 -26.63 3.41 -9.73
C ARG A 156 -25.95 3.52 -11.09
N VAL A 157 -26.26 2.64 -12.03
CA VAL A 157 -25.76 2.74 -13.43
C VAL A 157 -26.24 4.05 -14.07
N LYS A 158 -27.53 4.41 -13.95
CA LYS A 158 -28.06 5.68 -14.47
C LYS A 158 -27.39 6.92 -13.88
N ALA A 159 -27.00 6.87 -12.59
CA ALA A 159 -26.32 7.98 -11.92
C ALA A 159 -24.96 8.33 -12.55
N LEU A 160 -24.34 7.41 -13.29
CA LEU A 160 -23.09 7.60 -14.03
C LEU A 160 -23.27 8.32 -15.39
N GLN A 161 -24.51 8.62 -15.79
CA GLN A 161 -24.80 9.33 -17.05
C GLN A 161 -24.21 10.76 -17.01
N GLY A 162 -23.64 11.21 -18.14
CA GLY A 162 -22.97 12.51 -18.23
C GLY A 162 -21.53 12.51 -17.76
N THR A 163 -20.95 11.32 -17.53
CA THR A 163 -19.54 11.12 -17.19
C THR A 163 -18.78 10.42 -18.33
N ALA A 164 -17.53 10.06 -18.14
CA ALA A 164 -16.75 9.26 -19.09
C ALA A 164 -17.41 7.89 -19.40
N PHE A 165 -18.33 7.44 -18.56
CA PHE A 165 -18.99 6.15 -18.69
C PHE A 165 -20.32 6.19 -19.47
N SER A 166 -20.77 7.35 -19.97
CA SER A 166 -22.09 7.51 -20.60
C SER A 166 -22.38 6.47 -21.68
N ARG A 167 -21.39 6.14 -22.52
CA ARG A 167 -21.54 5.12 -23.57
C ARG A 167 -21.81 3.72 -23.00
N VAL A 168 -21.09 3.34 -21.95
CA VAL A 168 -21.28 2.05 -21.26
C VAL A 168 -22.64 2.02 -20.56
N VAL A 169 -23.03 3.15 -19.95
CA VAL A 169 -24.35 3.31 -19.30
C VAL A 169 -25.46 3.10 -20.31
N ASP A 170 -25.39 3.74 -21.49
CA ASP A 170 -26.38 3.58 -22.55
C ASP A 170 -26.46 2.12 -23.00
N GLU A 171 -25.32 1.46 -23.25
CA GLU A 171 -25.23 0.06 -23.63
C GLU A 171 -25.88 -0.86 -22.58
N TYR A 172 -25.56 -0.64 -21.29
CA TYR A 172 -26.09 -1.44 -20.19
C TYR A 172 -27.59 -1.23 -19.96
N LEU A 173 -28.10 -0.02 -20.18
CA LEU A 173 -29.52 0.27 -20.07
C LEU A 173 -30.33 -0.29 -21.23
N GLU A 174 -29.75 -0.37 -22.44
CA GLU A 174 -30.37 -0.90 -23.65
C GLU A 174 -30.33 -2.44 -23.70
N HIS A 175 -29.15 -3.04 -23.44
CA HIS A 175 -28.93 -4.47 -23.63
C HIS A 175 -28.94 -5.27 -22.32
N GLY A 176 -28.92 -4.59 -21.17
CA GLY A 176 -28.83 -5.20 -19.86
C GLY A 176 -27.40 -5.41 -19.38
N PHE A 177 -27.27 -5.80 -18.12
CA PHE A 177 -26.03 -6.16 -17.43
C PHE A 177 -26.30 -7.27 -16.41
N VAL A 178 -25.26 -7.87 -15.86
CA VAL A 178 -25.40 -9.01 -14.95
C VAL A 178 -25.77 -8.51 -13.56
N THR A 179 -26.90 -9.00 -13.01
CA THR A 179 -27.43 -8.60 -11.70
C THR A 179 -27.41 -9.74 -10.67
N ASP A 180 -27.41 -10.99 -11.13
CA ASP A 180 -27.45 -12.19 -10.28
C ASP A 180 -26.20 -13.05 -10.57
N ASN A 181 -25.08 -12.64 -9.97
CA ASN A 181 -23.83 -13.37 -10.09
C ASN A 181 -23.27 -13.62 -8.68
N PRO A 182 -23.18 -14.88 -8.24
CA PRO A 182 -22.67 -15.25 -6.92
C PRO A 182 -21.21 -14.82 -6.71
N ARG A 183 -20.54 -14.40 -7.78
CA ARG A 183 -19.19 -13.84 -7.69
C ARG A 183 -19.14 -12.49 -6.97
N PHE A 184 -20.20 -11.70 -7.00
CA PHE A 184 -20.24 -10.40 -6.30
C PHE A 184 -21.49 -10.19 -5.44
N VAL A 185 -22.53 -11.05 -5.59
CA VAL A 185 -23.72 -11.05 -4.73
C VAL A 185 -23.63 -12.23 -3.79
N ASP A 186 -23.24 -12.00 -2.53
CA ASP A 186 -23.10 -13.06 -1.52
C ASP A 186 -23.22 -12.47 -0.12
N GLU A 187 -24.40 -12.60 0.50
CA GLU A 187 -24.68 -12.07 1.84
C GLU A 187 -23.77 -12.69 2.92
N SER A 188 -23.34 -13.94 2.73
CA SER A 188 -22.49 -14.62 3.72
C SER A 188 -21.09 -14.00 3.83
N LYS A 189 -20.68 -13.21 2.84
CA LYS A 189 -19.40 -12.52 2.75
C LYS A 189 -19.51 -11.02 3.04
N VAL A 190 -20.65 -10.55 3.48
CA VAL A 190 -20.87 -9.19 3.94
C VAL A 190 -21.07 -9.21 5.45
N SER A 191 -20.17 -8.55 6.18
CA SER A 191 -20.25 -8.45 7.65
C SER A 191 -21.15 -7.29 8.08
N ASP A 192 -20.58 -6.11 8.27
CA ASP A 192 -21.30 -4.90 8.69
C ASP A 192 -21.68 -4.02 7.49
N HIS A 193 -20.84 -3.99 6.46
CA HIS A 193 -20.98 -3.15 5.28
C HIS A 193 -20.62 -3.91 4.00
N HIS A 194 -21.38 -3.69 2.96
CA HIS A 194 -21.08 -4.21 1.62
C HIS A 194 -19.92 -3.45 0.94
N ALA A 195 -19.51 -3.88 -0.24
CA ALA A 195 -18.43 -3.30 -1.03
C ALA A 195 -18.60 -1.80 -1.32
N ILE A 196 -17.48 -1.15 -1.66
CA ILE A 196 -17.43 0.26 -2.10
C ILE A 196 -17.90 0.33 -3.56
N ILE A 197 -19.06 0.95 -3.79
CA ILE A 197 -19.67 1.15 -5.10
C ILE A 197 -20.25 2.56 -5.22
N PRO A 198 -20.52 3.07 -6.43
CA PRO A 198 -21.28 4.31 -6.61
C PRO A 198 -22.68 4.22 -5.99
N THR A 199 -23.20 5.33 -5.49
CA THR A 199 -24.59 5.46 -5.04
C THR A 199 -25.52 5.83 -6.21
N GLU A 200 -26.81 5.98 -5.92
CA GLU A 200 -27.84 6.46 -6.86
C GLU A 200 -27.78 7.98 -7.09
N GLU A 201 -26.92 8.69 -6.34
CA GLU A 201 -26.77 10.13 -6.42
C GLU A 201 -26.05 10.54 -7.71
N LYS A 202 -26.64 11.49 -8.43
CA LYS A 202 -26.05 12.03 -9.67
C LYS A 202 -24.74 12.75 -9.39
N VAL A 203 -23.68 12.33 -10.06
CA VAL A 203 -22.35 12.90 -9.88
C VAL A 203 -22.22 14.29 -10.49
N ARG A 204 -21.74 15.23 -9.71
CA ARG A 204 -21.40 16.60 -10.15
C ARG A 204 -19.88 16.73 -10.28
N LEU A 205 -19.36 16.38 -11.46
CA LEU A 205 -17.91 16.41 -11.73
C LEU A 205 -17.26 17.79 -11.54
N ASP A 206 -18.03 18.86 -11.73
CA ASP A 206 -17.63 20.26 -11.52
C ASP A 206 -17.35 20.60 -10.05
N LYS A 207 -17.88 19.82 -9.11
CA LYS A 207 -17.67 20.00 -7.67
C LYS A 207 -16.56 19.15 -7.08
N LEU A 208 -16.05 18.19 -7.84
CA LEU A 208 -14.99 17.31 -7.41
C LEU A 208 -13.62 17.95 -7.65
N SER A 209 -12.71 17.82 -6.67
CA SER A 209 -11.30 18.08 -6.92
C SER A 209 -10.75 17.08 -7.95
N TYR A 210 -9.57 17.36 -8.48
CA TYR A 210 -8.90 16.48 -9.43
C TYR A 210 -8.70 15.06 -8.86
N ASP A 211 -8.27 14.96 -7.60
CA ASP A 211 -8.02 13.67 -6.95
C ASP A 211 -9.31 12.92 -6.61
N GLU A 212 -10.35 13.65 -6.15
CA GLU A 212 -11.68 13.07 -5.91
C GLU A 212 -12.27 12.49 -7.19
N LYS A 213 -12.15 13.21 -8.31
CA LYS A 213 -12.63 12.73 -9.61
C LYS A 213 -11.91 11.44 -10.03
N ARG A 214 -10.57 11.41 -9.95
CA ARG A 214 -9.78 10.22 -10.35
C ARG A 214 -10.11 9.00 -9.50
N LEU A 215 -10.24 9.17 -8.19
CA LEU A 215 -10.59 8.08 -7.30
C LEU A 215 -12.02 7.57 -7.55
N TRP A 216 -12.96 8.50 -7.76
CA TRP A 216 -14.32 8.14 -8.11
C TRP A 216 -14.41 7.40 -9.46
N GLU A 217 -13.69 7.87 -10.49
CA GLU A 217 -13.60 7.19 -11.78
C GLU A 217 -13.07 5.75 -11.65
N LEU A 218 -12.08 5.52 -10.79
CA LEU A 218 -11.55 4.19 -10.50
C LEU A 218 -12.62 3.27 -9.87
N ILE A 219 -13.40 3.79 -8.93
CA ILE A 219 -14.50 3.05 -8.27
C ILE A 219 -15.62 2.73 -9.27
N ALA A 220 -16.02 3.72 -10.08
CA ALA A 220 -17.08 3.55 -11.07
C ALA A 220 -16.68 2.57 -12.18
N LEU A 221 -15.42 2.62 -12.63
CA LEU A 221 -14.87 1.67 -13.60
C LEU A 221 -14.97 0.23 -13.07
N ARG A 222 -14.47 -0.02 -11.87
CA ARG A 222 -14.50 -1.35 -11.23
C ARG A 222 -15.95 -1.84 -11.05
N PHE A 223 -16.86 -0.97 -10.65
CA PHE A 223 -18.27 -1.31 -10.50
C PHE A 223 -18.87 -1.77 -11.83
N LEU A 224 -18.69 -1.00 -12.91
CA LEU A 224 -19.18 -1.36 -14.24
C LEU A 224 -18.53 -2.63 -14.79
N GLU A 225 -17.22 -2.81 -14.59
CA GLU A 225 -16.53 -4.05 -14.94
C GLU A 225 -17.11 -5.27 -14.21
N THR A 226 -17.45 -5.12 -12.92
CA THR A 226 -17.95 -6.23 -12.09
C THR A 226 -19.35 -6.69 -12.52
N ILE A 227 -20.23 -5.77 -12.90
CA ILE A 227 -21.58 -6.09 -13.37
C ILE A 227 -21.62 -6.40 -14.87
N GLY A 228 -20.49 -6.43 -15.54
CA GLY A 228 -20.34 -6.85 -16.94
C GLY A 228 -20.34 -8.36 -17.09
N GLU A 229 -20.02 -8.81 -18.29
CA GLU A 229 -19.87 -10.23 -18.59
C GLU A 229 -18.39 -10.65 -18.52
N ASP A 230 -18.13 -11.94 -18.37
CA ASP A 230 -16.77 -12.47 -18.38
C ASP A 230 -16.05 -12.21 -19.71
N TYR A 231 -14.73 -12.02 -19.64
CA TYR A 231 -13.86 -11.98 -20.80
C TYR A 231 -13.57 -13.41 -21.28
N VAL A 232 -13.89 -13.72 -22.54
CA VAL A 232 -13.65 -15.04 -23.13
C VAL A 232 -12.63 -14.89 -24.25
N TYR A 233 -11.63 -15.75 -24.24
CA TYR A 233 -10.56 -15.73 -25.23
C TYR A 233 -10.07 -17.16 -25.56
N SER A 234 -9.53 -17.32 -26.76
CA SER A 234 -8.84 -18.53 -27.17
C SER A 234 -7.33 -18.34 -27.05
N THR A 235 -6.65 -19.31 -26.48
CA THR A 235 -5.18 -19.35 -26.46
C THR A 235 -4.72 -20.52 -27.29
N THR A 236 -3.99 -20.26 -28.37
CA THR A 236 -3.31 -21.27 -29.19
C THR A 236 -1.83 -21.27 -28.84
N THR A 237 -1.30 -22.40 -28.41
CA THR A 237 0.12 -22.61 -28.11
C THR A 237 0.69 -23.61 -29.13
N ALA A 238 1.81 -23.27 -29.75
CA ALA A 238 2.51 -24.16 -30.67
C ALA A 238 3.95 -24.41 -30.20
N ASP A 239 4.34 -25.66 -30.12
CA ASP A 239 5.69 -26.12 -29.84
C ASP A 239 6.38 -26.57 -31.16
N ILE A 240 7.51 -25.95 -31.43
CA ILE A 240 8.31 -26.18 -32.63
C ILE A 240 9.65 -26.81 -32.20
N ASP A 241 9.95 -27.98 -32.74
CA ASP A 241 11.21 -28.66 -32.49
C ASP A 241 12.21 -28.30 -33.61
N VAL A 242 13.35 -27.74 -33.23
CA VAL A 242 14.45 -27.40 -34.12
C VAL A 242 15.72 -28.13 -33.62
N ASP A 243 16.05 -29.25 -34.22
CA ASP A 243 17.21 -30.10 -33.83
C ASP A 243 17.17 -30.49 -32.33
N GLY A 244 16.00 -30.82 -31.78
CA GLY A 244 15.80 -31.20 -30.38
C GLY A 244 15.56 -30.01 -29.43
N ASP A 245 15.66 -28.77 -29.87
CA ASP A 245 15.36 -27.57 -29.08
C ASP A 245 13.92 -27.13 -29.31
N ILE A 246 13.19 -26.97 -28.21
CA ILE A 246 11.78 -26.57 -28.25
C ILE A 246 11.64 -25.04 -28.22
N PHE A 247 11.02 -24.53 -29.27
CA PHE A 247 10.58 -23.14 -29.35
C PHE A 247 9.07 -23.07 -29.24
N ARG A 248 8.56 -22.30 -28.26
CA ARG A 248 7.12 -22.15 -28.00
C ARG A 248 6.66 -20.75 -28.34
N THR A 249 5.55 -20.69 -29.08
CA THR A 249 4.84 -19.45 -29.35
C THR A 249 3.40 -19.56 -28.85
N ARG A 250 2.80 -18.42 -28.56
CA ARG A 250 1.42 -18.32 -28.06
C ARG A 250 0.68 -17.20 -28.77
N LEU A 251 -0.53 -17.49 -29.19
CA LEU A 251 -1.49 -16.51 -29.72
C LEU A 251 -2.71 -16.49 -28.80
N THR A 252 -3.09 -15.31 -28.33
CA THR A 252 -4.32 -15.10 -27.57
C THR A 252 -5.27 -14.24 -28.38
N LEU A 253 -6.48 -14.72 -28.59
CA LEU A 253 -7.52 -14.05 -29.39
C LEU A 253 -8.75 -13.81 -28.54
N PRO A 254 -9.20 -12.56 -28.38
CA PRO A 254 -10.45 -12.26 -27.72
C PRO A 254 -11.62 -12.81 -28.55
N LEU A 255 -12.48 -13.62 -27.92
CA LEU A 255 -13.73 -14.13 -28.48
C LEU A 255 -14.91 -13.25 -28.02
N LYS A 256 -14.89 -12.83 -26.73
CA LYS A 256 -15.87 -11.92 -26.14
C LYS A 256 -15.13 -10.95 -25.22
N LYS A 257 -15.22 -9.65 -25.51
CA LYS A 257 -14.51 -8.63 -24.71
C LYS A 257 -15.02 -8.52 -23.27
N GLY A 258 -16.32 -8.79 -23.05
CA GLY A 258 -16.95 -8.76 -21.74
C GLY A 258 -16.62 -7.48 -20.97
N TYR A 259 -16.30 -7.60 -19.69
CA TYR A 259 -16.02 -6.47 -18.81
C TYR A 259 -14.85 -5.58 -19.27
N ARG A 260 -13.93 -6.10 -20.10
CA ARG A 260 -12.79 -5.30 -20.60
C ARG A 260 -13.21 -4.20 -21.58
N SER A 261 -14.37 -4.34 -22.21
CA SER A 261 -14.94 -3.30 -23.08
C SER A 261 -15.26 -2.00 -22.33
N VAL A 262 -15.50 -2.06 -21.01
CA VAL A 262 -15.82 -0.91 -20.17
C VAL A 262 -14.66 0.09 -20.14
N ALA A 263 -13.44 -0.39 -19.89
CA ALA A 263 -12.24 0.45 -19.88
C ALA A 263 -11.95 1.05 -21.27
N GLU A 264 -12.06 0.24 -22.32
CA GLU A 264 -11.87 0.70 -23.70
C GLU A 264 -12.88 1.80 -24.07
N SER A 265 -14.17 1.61 -23.75
CA SER A 265 -15.23 2.54 -24.09
C SER A 265 -15.17 3.86 -23.30
N SER A 266 -14.69 3.82 -22.05
CA SER A 266 -14.52 5.00 -21.20
C SER A 266 -13.21 5.76 -21.46
N GLY A 267 -12.24 5.15 -22.15
CA GLY A 267 -10.89 5.69 -22.35
C GLY A 267 -10.03 5.67 -21.07
N LEU A 268 -10.47 4.96 -20.04
CA LEU A 268 -9.74 4.79 -18.78
C LEU A 268 -8.93 3.49 -18.81
N LYS A 269 -7.88 3.42 -17.98
CA LYS A 269 -7.09 2.20 -17.84
C LYS A 269 -7.68 1.34 -16.72
N SER A 270 -8.05 0.10 -17.08
CA SER A 270 -8.40 -0.90 -16.07
C SER A 270 -7.19 -1.24 -15.19
N THR A 271 -7.45 -1.48 -13.90
CA THR A 271 -6.45 -2.01 -12.96
C THR A 271 -6.40 -3.54 -12.98
N VAL A 272 -7.35 -4.17 -13.65
CA VAL A 272 -7.36 -5.63 -13.86
C VAL A 272 -6.24 -6.02 -14.81
N ALA A 273 -5.47 -7.05 -14.42
CA ALA A 273 -4.35 -7.53 -15.22
C ALA A 273 -4.81 -7.93 -16.65
N VAL A 274 -4.11 -7.42 -17.64
CA VAL A 274 -4.35 -7.77 -19.04
C VAL A 274 -3.75 -9.14 -19.31
N VAL A 275 -4.50 -10.02 -19.95
CA VAL A 275 -3.96 -11.26 -20.48
C VAL A 275 -3.01 -10.90 -21.63
N ASP A 276 -1.79 -11.45 -21.60
CA ASP A 276 -0.82 -11.26 -22.67
C ASP A 276 -1.40 -11.80 -23.99
N GLU A 277 -1.62 -10.93 -24.95
CA GLU A 277 -2.22 -11.26 -26.25
C GLU A 277 -1.25 -12.06 -27.15
N GLY A 278 0.02 -12.14 -26.75
CA GLY A 278 1.04 -12.89 -27.49
C GLY A 278 1.46 -12.22 -28.81
N ASP A 279 2.05 -13.02 -29.69
CA ASP A 279 2.47 -12.57 -31.02
C ASP A 279 1.27 -12.64 -31.97
N ASP A 280 0.78 -11.49 -32.43
CA ASP A 280 -0.48 -11.32 -33.19
C ASP A 280 -0.35 -11.76 -34.66
N SER A 281 0.43 -12.81 -34.95
CA SER A 281 0.64 -13.23 -36.31
C SER A 281 -0.51 -14.13 -36.80
N PHE A 282 -1.16 -13.68 -37.87
CA PHE A 282 -2.16 -14.44 -38.62
C PHE A 282 -1.65 -15.83 -39.07
N ALA A 283 -0.34 -16.00 -39.14
CA ALA A 283 0.33 -17.25 -39.51
C ALA A 283 0.08 -18.37 -38.50
N LEU A 284 0.05 -18.06 -37.18
CA LEU A 284 -0.18 -19.06 -36.12
C LEU A 284 -1.55 -19.73 -36.22
N ARG A 285 -2.54 -19.06 -36.82
CA ARG A 285 -3.89 -19.61 -37.04
C ARG A 285 -3.92 -20.75 -38.08
N ARG A 286 -2.90 -20.83 -38.94
CA ARG A 286 -2.84 -21.77 -40.06
C ARG A 286 -1.91 -22.91 -39.82
N LEU A 287 -1.04 -22.83 -38.79
CA LEU A 287 -0.12 -23.91 -38.46
C LEU A 287 -0.87 -25.18 -38.05
N LYS A 288 -0.34 -26.30 -38.45
CA LYS A 288 -0.81 -27.63 -38.06
C LYS A 288 0.35 -28.45 -37.51
N GLU A 289 0.03 -29.44 -36.69
CA GLU A 289 1.03 -30.42 -36.27
C GLU A 289 1.64 -31.12 -37.49
N GLY A 290 2.97 -31.24 -37.47
CA GLY A 290 3.72 -31.81 -38.57
C GLY A 290 4.20 -30.82 -39.62
N ASP A 291 3.70 -29.56 -39.63
CA ASP A 291 4.16 -28.54 -40.56
C ASP A 291 5.66 -28.24 -40.36
N GLU A 292 6.36 -28.02 -41.47
CA GLU A 292 7.74 -27.57 -41.48
C GLU A 292 7.80 -26.05 -41.52
N VAL A 293 8.63 -25.50 -40.66
CA VAL A 293 8.88 -24.04 -40.54
C VAL A 293 10.38 -23.80 -40.48
N THR A 294 10.84 -22.68 -41.03
CA THR A 294 12.28 -22.37 -41.05
C THR A 294 12.61 -21.39 -39.94
N LEU A 295 13.53 -21.76 -39.05
CA LEU A 295 14.14 -20.85 -38.08
C LEU A 295 15.18 -19.97 -38.78
N LEU A 296 14.85 -18.71 -39.02
CA LEU A 296 15.72 -17.78 -39.75
C LEU A 296 16.89 -17.29 -38.89
N SER A 297 16.65 -17.04 -37.60
CA SER A 297 17.68 -16.61 -36.66
C SER A 297 17.24 -16.81 -35.21
N VAL A 298 18.21 -16.81 -34.30
CA VAL A 298 17.95 -16.83 -32.86
C VAL A 298 18.61 -15.63 -32.20
N ARG A 299 17.83 -14.85 -31.46
CA ARG A 299 18.33 -13.76 -30.61
C ARG A 299 18.47 -14.26 -29.18
N VAL A 300 19.70 -14.37 -28.70
CA VAL A 300 20.00 -14.72 -27.31
C VAL A 300 20.26 -13.46 -26.51
N ARG A 301 19.57 -13.30 -25.38
CA ARG A 301 19.71 -12.19 -24.45
C ARG A 301 20.28 -12.68 -23.12
N LYS A 302 21.40 -12.09 -22.70
CA LYS A 302 21.95 -12.24 -21.35
C LYS A 302 21.32 -11.18 -20.44
N SER A 303 20.74 -11.59 -19.32
CA SER A 303 20.10 -10.73 -18.33
C SER A 303 20.61 -11.07 -16.94
N SER A 304 20.66 -10.10 -16.04
CA SER A 304 20.99 -10.33 -14.64
C SER A 304 19.70 -10.40 -13.81
N THR A 305 19.74 -11.19 -12.73
CA THR A 305 18.73 -11.14 -11.70
C THR A 305 18.78 -9.79 -10.99
N THR A 306 17.64 -9.33 -10.49
CA THR A 306 17.52 -8.09 -9.73
C THR A 306 17.12 -8.40 -8.29
N PRO A 307 17.54 -7.59 -7.31
CA PRO A 307 17.07 -7.75 -5.94
C PRO A 307 15.55 -7.58 -5.87
N PRO A 308 14.90 -8.11 -4.82
CA PRO A 308 13.48 -7.87 -4.62
C PRO A 308 13.20 -6.37 -4.49
N GLU A 309 12.07 -5.92 -5.03
CA GLU A 309 11.68 -4.51 -4.92
C GLU A 309 11.33 -4.13 -3.48
N ARG A 310 11.64 -2.88 -3.11
CA ARG A 310 11.16 -2.28 -1.86
C ARG A 310 9.64 -2.22 -1.85
N TYR A 311 9.06 -2.16 -0.66
CA TYR A 311 7.62 -2.02 -0.53
C TYR A 311 7.14 -0.65 -1.02
N THR A 312 6.03 -0.65 -1.77
CA THR A 312 5.15 0.51 -2.01
C THR A 312 3.96 0.43 -1.05
N ASP A 313 3.08 1.45 -1.00
CA ASP A 313 1.82 1.34 -0.25
C ASP A 313 1.02 0.10 -0.67
N ALA A 314 0.87 -0.15 -1.98
CA ALA A 314 0.15 -1.30 -2.51
C ALA A 314 0.73 -2.64 -2.06
N THR A 315 2.05 -2.81 -2.21
CA THR A 315 2.70 -4.09 -1.87
C THR A 315 2.85 -4.29 -0.37
N LEU A 316 2.97 -3.22 0.43
CA LEU A 316 2.97 -3.29 1.88
C LEU A 316 1.59 -3.66 2.43
N LEU A 317 0.52 -3.04 1.92
CA LEU A 317 -0.85 -3.40 2.26
C LEU A 317 -1.13 -4.88 1.97
N SER A 318 -0.69 -5.37 0.80
CA SER A 318 -0.77 -6.80 0.46
C SER A 318 0.03 -7.69 1.42
N ALA A 319 1.22 -7.24 1.84
CA ALA A 319 2.03 -7.97 2.83
C ALA A 319 1.39 -8.00 4.22
N MET A 320 0.74 -6.90 4.63
CA MET A 320 0.00 -6.82 5.89
C MET A 320 -1.25 -7.70 5.85
N GLU A 321 -2.02 -7.65 4.77
CA GLU A 321 -3.23 -8.44 4.58
C GLU A 321 -2.96 -9.95 4.58
N HIS A 322 -1.93 -10.36 3.85
CA HIS A 322 -1.53 -11.77 3.75
C HIS A 322 -0.38 -12.12 4.69
N ALA A 323 -0.35 -11.52 5.88
CA ALA A 323 0.74 -11.73 6.84
C ALA A 323 0.90 -13.19 7.30
N GLY A 324 -0.12 -14.00 7.18
CA GLY A 324 -0.07 -15.44 7.42
C GLY A 324 0.96 -16.19 6.58
N ARG A 325 1.35 -15.66 5.40
CA ARG A 325 2.42 -16.27 4.58
C ARG A 325 3.82 -16.21 5.22
N PHE A 326 4.00 -15.35 6.23
CA PHE A 326 5.25 -15.22 6.99
C PHE A 326 5.22 -16.03 8.28
N VAL A 327 4.18 -16.83 8.51
CA VAL A 327 3.99 -17.68 9.68
C VAL A 327 4.07 -19.14 9.22
N GLU A 328 4.90 -19.94 9.90
CA GLU A 328 5.09 -21.34 9.58
C GLU A 328 3.99 -22.22 10.18
N ASP A 329 3.52 -21.89 11.39
CA ASP A 329 2.46 -22.59 12.09
C ASP A 329 1.12 -22.44 11.38
N GLN A 330 0.52 -23.56 10.97
CA GLN A 330 -0.72 -23.61 10.18
C GLN A 330 -1.94 -23.11 10.96
N GLU A 331 -2.00 -23.34 12.27
CA GLU A 331 -3.10 -22.86 13.10
C GLU A 331 -3.04 -21.34 13.24
N LEU A 332 -1.86 -20.79 13.56
CA LEU A 332 -1.66 -19.35 13.65
C LEU A 332 -1.88 -18.65 12.31
N LYS A 333 -1.50 -19.30 11.21
CA LYS A 333 -1.75 -18.81 9.86
C LYS A 333 -3.26 -18.72 9.57
N SER A 334 -4.04 -19.75 9.96
CA SER A 334 -5.50 -19.75 9.78
C SER A 334 -6.20 -18.67 10.61
N ASN A 335 -5.65 -18.31 11.76
CA ASN A 335 -6.20 -17.27 12.65
C ASN A 335 -5.86 -15.84 12.19
N LEU A 336 -4.95 -15.67 11.22
CA LEU A 336 -4.61 -14.37 10.62
C LEU A 336 -5.51 -14.03 9.42
N THR A 337 -6.81 -14.22 9.54
CA THR A 337 -7.79 -13.96 8.47
C THR A 337 -7.76 -12.50 8.00
N SER A 338 -7.63 -11.56 8.92
CA SER A 338 -7.50 -10.12 8.62
C SER A 338 -6.05 -9.64 8.52
N GLY A 339 -5.06 -10.53 8.64
CA GLY A 339 -3.63 -10.20 8.59
C GLY A 339 -3.17 -9.27 9.71
N LEU A 340 -2.24 -8.36 9.39
CA LEU A 340 -1.74 -7.33 10.30
C LEU A 340 -2.59 -6.07 10.21
N GLY A 341 -3.44 -5.85 11.20
CA GLY A 341 -4.39 -4.74 11.25
C GLY A 341 -5.60 -4.96 10.34
N THR A 342 -6.67 -4.25 10.63
CA THR A 342 -7.88 -4.25 9.82
C THR A 342 -7.73 -3.27 8.63
N PRO A 343 -8.51 -3.39 7.56
CA PRO A 343 -8.51 -2.44 6.45
C PRO A 343 -8.56 -0.98 6.91
N ALA A 344 -9.43 -0.67 7.89
CA ALA A 344 -9.61 0.68 8.43
C ALA A 344 -8.37 1.24 9.17
N THR A 345 -7.43 0.39 9.63
CA THR A 345 -6.31 0.81 10.48
C THR A 345 -4.95 0.75 9.80
N ARG A 346 -4.81 0.01 8.69
CA ARG A 346 -3.51 -0.20 8.02
C ARG A 346 -2.87 1.11 7.56
N ALA A 347 -3.65 1.99 6.92
CA ALA A 347 -3.17 3.29 6.47
C ALA A 347 -2.58 4.13 7.62
N ASP A 348 -3.30 4.24 8.74
CA ASP A 348 -2.84 4.99 9.91
C ASP A 348 -1.60 4.37 10.57
N ILE A 349 -1.45 3.03 10.52
CA ILE A 349 -0.26 2.34 11.01
C ILE A 349 0.94 2.68 10.15
N ILE A 350 0.80 2.64 8.82
CA ILE A 350 1.85 3.03 7.86
C ILE A 350 2.26 4.48 8.09
N GLU A 351 1.30 5.41 8.19
CA GLU A 351 1.58 6.81 8.43
C GLU A 351 2.27 7.05 9.79
N LYS A 352 1.91 6.31 10.85
CA LYS A 352 2.62 6.37 12.14
C LYS A 352 4.07 5.93 12.03
N LEU A 353 4.40 4.95 11.19
CA LEU A 353 5.80 4.56 10.94
C LEU A 353 6.58 5.70 10.27
N VAL A 354 5.97 6.39 9.32
CA VAL A 354 6.57 7.56 8.66
C VAL A 354 6.70 8.75 9.63
N GLN A 355 5.65 9.11 10.35
CA GLN A 355 5.64 10.21 11.32
C GLN A 355 6.64 9.99 12.47
N ASN A 356 6.82 8.74 12.93
CA ASN A 356 7.84 8.40 13.93
C ASN A 356 9.25 8.35 13.34
N ARG A 357 9.37 8.58 12.02
CA ARG A 357 10.64 8.53 11.28
C ARG A 357 11.35 7.18 11.40
N TYR A 358 10.58 6.09 11.44
CA TYR A 358 11.10 4.73 11.34
C TYR A 358 11.29 4.32 9.88
N VAL A 359 10.51 4.94 9.01
CA VAL A 359 10.50 4.71 7.57
C VAL A 359 10.42 6.05 6.87
N GLU A 360 11.08 6.17 5.73
CA GLU A 360 11.00 7.31 4.82
C GLU A 360 10.37 6.88 3.49
N ARG A 361 9.65 7.81 2.85
CA ARG A 361 9.19 7.63 1.47
C ARG A 361 10.26 8.15 0.51
N GLN A 362 10.83 7.25 -0.31
CA GLN A 362 11.73 7.60 -1.40
C GLN A 362 11.02 7.34 -2.74
N GLY A 363 10.41 8.38 -3.29
CA GLY A 363 9.46 8.25 -4.39
C GLY A 363 8.25 7.42 -3.93
N LYS A 364 7.96 6.33 -4.64
CA LYS A 364 6.87 5.40 -4.29
C LYS A 364 7.25 4.33 -3.25
N TYR A 365 8.52 4.24 -2.86
CA TYR A 365 9.04 3.18 -2.03
C TYR A 365 9.20 3.58 -0.57
N PHE A 366 9.02 2.63 0.33
CA PHE A 366 9.38 2.75 1.74
C PHE A 366 10.79 2.26 1.98
N VAL A 367 11.58 3.06 2.71
CA VAL A 367 12.95 2.72 3.12
C VAL A 367 13.05 2.85 4.65
N PRO A 368 13.39 1.77 5.38
CA PRO A 368 13.63 1.85 6.81
C PRO A 368 14.80 2.79 7.13
N THR A 369 14.59 3.70 8.07
CA THR A 369 15.66 4.57 8.57
C THR A 369 16.59 3.80 9.52
N PRO A 370 17.80 4.29 9.81
CA PRO A 370 18.64 3.73 10.87
C PRO A 370 17.91 3.65 12.22
N LYS A 371 17.06 4.63 12.54
CA LYS A 371 16.20 4.60 13.74
C LYS A 371 15.19 3.45 13.68
N GLY A 372 14.56 3.23 12.53
CA GLY A 372 13.61 2.13 12.34
C GLY A 372 14.24 0.76 12.49
N ARG A 373 15.42 0.55 11.90
CA ARG A 373 16.20 -0.69 12.04
C ARG A 373 16.58 -0.95 13.50
N GLU A 374 17.03 0.08 14.23
CA GLU A 374 17.35 -0.04 15.67
C GLU A 374 16.09 -0.39 16.49
N VAL A 375 14.92 0.19 16.20
CA VAL A 375 13.67 -0.18 16.88
C VAL A 375 13.33 -1.67 16.70
N VAL A 376 13.50 -2.21 15.49
CA VAL A 376 13.31 -3.65 15.25
C VAL A 376 14.31 -4.49 16.02
N LYS A 377 15.59 -4.08 16.07
CA LYS A 377 16.63 -4.77 16.84
C LYS A 377 16.33 -4.80 18.34
N LEU A 378 15.86 -3.68 18.89
CA LEU A 378 15.61 -3.50 20.33
C LEU A 378 14.27 -4.04 20.81
N ALA A 379 13.30 -4.23 19.92
CA ALA A 379 11.98 -4.73 20.27
C ALA A 379 12.06 -6.21 20.66
N PRO A 380 11.28 -6.68 21.65
CA PRO A 380 11.12 -8.10 21.93
C PRO A 380 10.72 -8.91 20.71
N ASP A 381 11.28 -10.10 20.53
CA ASP A 381 11.09 -10.92 19.32
C ASP A 381 9.63 -11.26 19.06
N VAL A 382 8.88 -11.52 20.11
CA VAL A 382 7.44 -11.81 20.00
C VAL A 382 6.63 -10.67 19.36
N LEU A 383 7.12 -9.43 19.42
CA LEU A 383 6.50 -8.27 18.77
C LEU A 383 6.94 -8.06 17.31
N LYS A 384 7.96 -8.78 16.84
CA LYS A 384 8.47 -8.68 15.47
C LYS A 384 7.72 -9.57 14.49
N SER A 385 7.13 -10.68 15.00
CA SER A 385 6.39 -11.67 14.22
C SER A 385 4.89 -11.35 14.17
N PRO A 386 4.20 -11.66 13.05
CA PRO A 386 2.74 -11.69 12.97
C PRO A 386 2.07 -12.71 13.90
N GLU A 387 2.80 -13.73 14.38
CA GLU A 387 2.25 -14.83 15.18
C GLU A 387 1.50 -14.38 16.42
N LEU A 388 2.01 -13.35 17.13
CA LEU A 388 1.31 -12.78 18.28
C LEU A 388 -0.09 -12.28 17.90
N THR A 389 -0.21 -11.67 16.73
CA THR A 389 -1.50 -11.20 16.22
C THR A 389 -2.40 -12.39 15.94
N GLY A 390 -1.90 -13.45 15.27
CA GLY A 390 -2.66 -14.68 15.02
C GLY A 390 -3.14 -15.36 16.31
N LYS A 391 -2.27 -15.46 17.32
CA LYS A 391 -2.64 -16.00 18.64
C LYS A 391 -3.77 -15.20 19.30
N TRP A 392 -3.71 -13.88 19.21
CA TRP A 392 -4.73 -13.04 19.82
C TRP A 392 -6.04 -13.04 19.06
N GLU A 393 -6.00 -13.00 17.74
CA GLU A 393 -7.21 -13.07 16.91
C GLU A 393 -7.94 -14.42 17.09
N GLY A 394 -7.21 -15.56 17.13
CA GLY A 394 -7.80 -16.87 17.41
C GLY A 394 -8.47 -16.94 18.78
N ARG A 395 -7.85 -16.35 19.82
CA ARG A 395 -8.45 -16.27 21.16
C ARG A 395 -9.69 -15.35 21.19
N LEU A 396 -9.62 -14.20 20.51
CA LEU A 396 -10.77 -13.30 20.40
C LEU A 396 -11.95 -13.96 19.66
N GLU A 397 -11.67 -14.76 18.65
CA GLU A 397 -12.68 -15.57 17.98
C GLU A 397 -13.26 -16.65 18.90
N ALA A 398 -12.42 -17.32 19.70
CA ALA A 398 -12.88 -18.27 20.71
C ALA A 398 -13.79 -17.62 21.76
N ILE A 399 -13.44 -16.39 22.20
CA ILE A 399 -14.28 -15.59 23.11
C ILE A 399 -15.62 -15.24 22.47
N SER A 400 -15.62 -14.81 21.21
CA SER A 400 -16.88 -14.46 20.50
C SER A 400 -17.81 -15.64 20.35
N LYS A 401 -17.26 -16.85 20.28
CA LYS A 401 -17.99 -18.12 20.23
C LYS A 401 -18.34 -18.68 21.61
N GLY A 402 -18.01 -17.99 22.71
CA GLY A 402 -18.23 -18.43 24.09
C GLY A 402 -17.37 -19.63 24.52
N LYS A 403 -16.27 -19.90 23.83
CA LYS A 403 -15.35 -21.02 24.11
C LYS A 403 -14.20 -20.66 25.05
N GLU A 404 -13.92 -19.38 25.26
CA GLU A 404 -12.85 -18.88 26.11
C GLU A 404 -13.35 -17.76 27.04
N ASP A 405 -12.79 -17.70 28.27
CA ASP A 405 -13.07 -16.66 29.27
C ASP A 405 -12.37 -15.34 28.90
N PRO A 406 -13.11 -14.23 28.66
CA PRO A 406 -12.53 -12.92 28.40
C PRO A 406 -11.55 -12.43 29.49
N ASP A 407 -11.85 -12.73 30.76
CA ASP A 407 -11.02 -12.29 31.89
C ASP A 407 -9.70 -13.07 31.93
N ALA A 408 -9.69 -14.35 31.54
CA ALA A 408 -8.45 -15.12 31.38
C ALA A 408 -7.55 -14.49 30.29
N PHE A 409 -8.13 -14.16 29.14
CA PHE A 409 -7.42 -13.48 28.07
C PHE A 409 -6.79 -12.15 28.51
N ILE A 410 -7.55 -11.31 29.24
CA ILE A 410 -7.04 -10.03 29.78
C ILE A 410 -5.91 -10.26 30.79
N ARG A 411 -6.02 -11.26 31.68
CA ARG A 411 -4.96 -11.61 32.64
C ARG A 411 -3.66 -12.00 31.92
N ASP A 412 -3.77 -12.82 30.88
CA ASP A 412 -2.62 -13.28 30.10
C ASP A 412 -1.93 -12.15 29.34
N ILE A 413 -2.72 -11.23 28.72
CA ILE A 413 -2.17 -10.03 28.08
C ILE A 413 -1.41 -9.17 29.10
N LYS A 414 -1.98 -8.96 30.30
CA LYS A 414 -1.33 -8.17 31.35
C LYS A 414 -0.02 -8.82 31.79
N LYS A 415 -0.01 -10.16 32.00
CA LYS A 415 1.18 -10.94 32.37
C LYS A 415 2.25 -10.83 31.29
N MET A 416 1.89 -11.08 30.03
CA MET A 416 2.80 -10.95 28.90
C MET A 416 3.36 -9.53 28.79
N ALA A 417 2.53 -8.49 28.89
CA ALA A 417 2.99 -7.12 28.84
C ALA A 417 3.99 -6.78 29.97
N SER A 418 3.82 -7.38 31.16
CA SER A 418 4.76 -7.22 32.27
C SER A 418 6.08 -7.95 31.99
N SER A 419 6.01 -9.19 31.48
CA SER A 419 7.21 -9.95 31.07
C SER A 419 8.03 -9.21 30.00
N LEU A 420 7.37 -8.66 28.98
CA LEU A 420 8.05 -7.87 27.93
C LEU A 420 8.68 -6.59 28.47
N VAL A 421 8.08 -5.96 29.49
CA VAL A 421 8.68 -4.79 30.16
C VAL A 421 9.96 -5.18 30.89
N GLU A 422 9.95 -6.31 31.61
CA GLU A 422 11.16 -6.81 32.32
C GLU A 422 12.24 -7.25 31.30
N GLU A 423 11.87 -7.88 30.19
CA GLU A 423 12.79 -8.20 29.10
C GLU A 423 13.51 -6.95 28.59
N VAL A 424 12.76 -5.88 28.30
CA VAL A 424 13.33 -4.60 27.84
C VAL A 424 14.24 -3.98 28.89
N LYS A 425 13.85 -3.99 30.17
CA LYS A 425 14.65 -3.41 31.26
C LYS A 425 15.98 -4.16 31.47
N ASN A 426 15.96 -5.47 31.28
CA ASN A 426 17.13 -6.33 31.47
C ASN A 426 17.98 -6.48 30.21
N SER A 427 17.57 -5.86 29.09
CA SER A 427 18.30 -5.91 27.84
C SER A 427 19.62 -5.14 27.94
N SER A 428 20.70 -5.75 27.48
CA SER A 428 22.02 -5.09 27.33
C SER A 428 22.16 -4.33 26.01
N LEU A 429 21.16 -4.40 25.15
CA LEU A 429 21.18 -3.71 23.85
C LEU A 429 21.10 -2.20 24.04
N VAL A 430 21.86 -1.45 23.27
CA VAL A 430 21.89 0.02 23.31
C VAL A 430 21.33 0.59 22.02
N PHE A 431 20.47 1.61 22.14
CA PHE A 431 19.99 2.37 20.98
C PHE A 431 21.13 3.21 20.40
N SER A 432 21.62 2.82 19.24
CA SER A 432 22.78 3.47 18.59
C SER A 432 22.59 3.55 17.07
N PRO A 433 21.61 4.34 16.59
CA PRO A 433 21.37 4.49 15.15
C PRO A 433 22.54 5.22 14.49
N VAL A 434 23.06 4.67 13.39
CA VAL A 434 24.12 5.30 12.59
C VAL A 434 23.50 6.05 11.43
N PHE A 435 23.57 7.37 11.44
CA PHE A 435 23.09 8.22 10.35
C PHE A 435 24.23 8.58 9.40
N LYS A 436 23.98 8.50 8.08
CA LYS A 436 25.00 8.77 7.03
C LYS A 436 25.66 10.15 7.15
N ASP A 437 24.96 11.15 7.67
CA ASP A 437 25.47 12.51 7.81
C ASP A 437 26.41 12.69 9.03
N GLY A 438 26.51 11.71 9.92
CA GLY A 438 27.45 11.67 11.07
C GLY A 438 27.43 12.90 11.97
N LYS A 439 26.33 13.67 11.99
CA LYS A 439 26.22 14.92 12.77
C LYS A 439 25.97 14.61 14.22
N LYS A 440 26.81 15.17 15.09
CA LYS A 440 26.64 15.07 16.54
C LYS A 440 25.85 16.26 17.09
N CYS A 441 25.07 16.01 18.13
CA CYS A 441 24.38 17.06 18.85
C CYS A 441 25.38 17.95 19.59
N PRO A 442 25.34 19.27 19.43
CA PRO A 442 26.28 20.16 20.09
C PRO A 442 26.11 20.21 21.61
N TYR A 443 24.98 19.76 22.15
CA TYR A 443 24.70 19.77 23.61
C TYR A 443 25.03 18.46 24.30
N CYS A 444 24.64 17.32 23.73
CA CYS A 444 24.80 16.03 24.39
C CYS A 444 25.72 15.04 23.65
N GLN A 445 26.30 15.45 22.52
CA GLN A 445 27.15 14.64 21.64
C GLN A 445 26.47 13.36 21.11
N GLY A 446 25.15 13.22 21.31
CA GLY A 446 24.36 12.11 20.72
C GLY A 446 24.19 12.26 19.22
N GLU A 447 23.79 11.18 18.55
CA GLU A 447 23.51 11.19 17.11
C GLU A 447 22.30 12.08 16.77
N MET A 448 22.40 12.83 15.69
CA MET A 448 21.30 13.62 15.15
C MET A 448 20.81 13.02 13.84
N MET A 449 19.51 12.86 13.74
CA MET A 449 18.83 12.44 12.51
C MET A 449 18.56 13.65 11.63
N LYS A 450 18.94 13.55 10.35
CA LYS A 450 18.52 14.51 9.33
C LYS A 450 17.15 14.11 8.80
N ALA A 451 16.28 15.07 8.64
CA ALA A 451 14.98 14.92 8.00
C ALA A 451 14.75 16.08 7.04
N GLU A 452 14.08 15.84 5.93
CA GLU A 452 13.67 16.85 4.96
C GLU A 452 12.16 16.94 4.94
N ASP A 453 11.61 18.14 5.13
CA ASP A 453 10.18 18.40 5.07
C ASP A 453 9.73 18.59 3.60
N SER A 454 8.43 18.53 3.36
CA SER A 454 7.82 18.74 2.03
C SER A 454 8.14 20.09 1.38
N ASP A 455 8.47 21.10 2.20
CA ASP A 455 8.90 22.45 1.75
C ASP A 455 10.41 22.50 1.40
N GLY A 456 11.13 21.37 1.51
CA GLY A 456 12.58 21.26 1.28
C GLY A 456 13.42 21.81 2.43
N SER A 457 12.85 22.13 3.59
CA SER A 457 13.61 22.45 4.80
C SER A 457 14.24 21.22 5.41
N ILE A 458 15.44 21.35 5.95
CA ILE A 458 16.21 20.26 6.56
C ILE A 458 16.18 20.44 8.08
N HIS A 459 15.79 19.39 8.77
CA HIS A 459 15.85 19.29 10.22
C HIS A 459 16.94 18.35 10.67
N TYR A 460 17.71 18.76 11.67
CA TYR A 460 18.59 17.89 12.43
C TYR A 460 18.02 17.74 13.83
N ILE A 461 17.62 16.53 14.20
CA ILE A 461 16.88 16.23 15.43
C ILE A 461 17.73 15.29 16.29
N CYS A 462 18.09 15.73 17.49
CA CYS A 462 18.78 14.89 18.47
C CYS A 462 17.88 13.70 18.84
N GLN A 463 18.44 12.50 18.86
CA GLN A 463 17.69 11.29 19.13
C GLN A 463 17.52 10.99 20.62
N ARG A 464 18.25 11.69 21.53
CA ARG A 464 18.08 11.56 22.98
C ARG A 464 16.85 12.31 23.47
N LEU A 465 15.96 11.61 24.18
CA LEU A 465 14.74 12.18 24.73
C LEU A 465 15.02 13.24 25.78
N SER A 466 16.07 13.04 26.59
CA SER A 466 16.53 13.99 27.63
C SER A 466 17.11 15.29 27.05
N CYS A 467 17.53 15.31 25.77
CA CYS A 467 18.16 16.48 25.14
C CYS A 467 17.21 17.35 24.32
N GLN A 468 16.38 16.75 23.48
CA GLN A 468 15.39 17.38 22.60
C GLN A 468 15.92 18.54 21.72
N TYR A 469 17.24 18.57 21.44
CA TYR A 469 17.83 19.59 20.59
C TYR A 469 17.40 19.39 19.13
N GLU A 470 16.93 20.47 18.50
CA GLU A 470 16.55 20.49 17.09
C GLU A 470 17.15 21.71 16.39
N GLU A 471 17.66 21.51 15.17
CA GLU A 471 18.14 22.56 14.29
C GLU A 471 17.41 22.48 12.95
N LYS A 472 16.69 23.55 12.57
CA LYS A 472 15.99 23.65 11.28
C LYS A 472 16.75 24.57 10.33
N VAL A 473 17.07 24.05 9.13
CA VAL A 473 17.77 24.79 8.06
C VAL A 473 16.79 25.05 6.91
N TYR A 474 16.42 26.30 6.70
CA TYR A 474 15.57 26.68 5.58
C TYR A 474 16.38 26.96 4.34
N LYS A 475 15.99 26.39 3.19
CA LYS A 475 16.52 26.80 1.87
C LYS A 475 15.78 28.05 1.43
N VAL A 476 16.35 29.22 1.64
CA VAL A 476 15.77 30.48 1.14
C VAL A 476 16.08 30.57 -0.35
N LYS A 477 15.08 30.50 -1.22
CA LYS A 477 15.21 30.89 -2.64
C LYS A 477 15.24 32.41 -2.70
N VAL A 478 16.40 33.00 -2.83
CA VAL A 478 16.54 34.44 -3.12
C VAL A 478 16.40 34.63 -4.62
N SER A 479 15.36 35.33 -5.05
CA SER A 479 15.03 35.63 -6.45
C SER A 479 15.73 36.90 -6.98
N THR A 480 16.97 37.13 -6.60
CA THR A 480 17.80 38.19 -7.21
C THR A 480 19.28 37.84 -7.12
N GLY A 481 19.99 38.01 -8.20
CA GLY A 481 21.36 37.70 -8.59
C GLY A 481 22.51 37.86 -7.59
N GLU A 482 22.32 37.82 -6.28
CA GLU A 482 23.38 37.94 -5.28
C GLU A 482 23.41 36.77 -4.31
N LYS A 483 24.60 36.23 -4.13
CA LYS A 483 25.15 35.24 -3.19
C LYS A 483 24.18 34.51 -2.24
N LYS A 484 24.06 33.20 -2.44
CA LYS A 484 23.30 32.24 -1.58
C LYS A 484 23.67 32.38 -0.10
N SER A 485 22.75 32.86 0.73
CA SER A 485 22.83 32.79 2.19
C SER A 485 21.82 31.79 2.72
N SER A 486 22.20 30.92 3.66
CA SER A 486 21.26 30.04 4.38
C SER A 486 21.02 30.58 5.78
N LYS A 487 19.73 30.67 6.19
CA LYS A 487 19.34 30.97 7.57
C LYS A 487 19.00 29.66 8.27
N SER A 488 19.53 29.41 9.45
CA SER A 488 19.14 28.29 10.29
C SER A 488 18.55 28.80 11.60
N PHE A 489 17.47 28.15 12.05
CA PHE A 489 16.87 28.38 13.35
C PHE A 489 17.24 27.20 14.24
N VAL A 490 17.67 27.49 15.47
CA VAL A 490 18.11 26.49 16.43
C VAL A 490 17.27 26.62 17.67
N THR A 491 16.58 25.55 18.08
CA THR A 491 15.86 25.49 19.35
C THR A 491 16.78 24.84 20.39
N THR A 492 17.10 25.56 21.44
CA THR A 492 17.94 25.07 22.53
C THR A 492 17.12 24.28 23.56
N PRO A 493 17.72 23.40 24.41
CA PRO A 493 17.01 22.60 25.40
C PRO A 493 16.19 23.40 26.42
N ASP A 494 16.53 24.69 26.62
CA ASP A 494 15.81 25.63 27.45
C ASP A 494 14.65 26.34 26.71
N GLY A 495 14.30 25.86 25.50
CA GLY A 495 13.18 26.39 24.70
C GLY A 495 13.44 27.71 24.00
N LYS A 496 14.68 28.23 23.99
CA LYS A 496 15.03 29.46 23.27
C LYS A 496 15.33 29.20 21.80
N VAL A 497 14.87 30.06 20.92
CA VAL A 497 15.15 29.97 19.47
C VAL A 497 16.27 30.95 19.12
N LYS A 498 17.35 30.44 18.52
CA LYS A 498 18.48 31.21 17.98
C LYS A 498 18.49 31.17 16.46
N VAL A 499 18.78 32.30 15.81
CA VAL A 499 18.91 32.40 14.34
C VAL A 499 20.39 32.46 13.99
N VAL A 500 20.85 31.52 13.17
CA VAL A 500 22.24 31.48 12.69
C VAL A 500 22.23 31.75 11.17
N ILE A 501 22.91 32.81 10.75
CA ILE A 501 23.03 33.17 9.34
C ILE A 501 24.45 32.79 8.86
N LYS A 502 24.54 31.83 7.94
CA LYS A 502 25.82 31.50 7.28
C LYS A 502 25.89 32.26 5.96
N LYS A 503 26.83 33.21 5.84
CA LYS A 503 27.19 33.81 4.56
C LYS A 503 28.29 32.97 3.90
N ASN A 504 28.08 32.54 2.65
CA ASN A 504 29.08 31.86 1.87
C ASN A 504 30.10 32.91 1.34
N SER A 505 31.15 33.18 2.11
CA SER A 505 32.35 33.86 1.63
C SER A 505 33.56 33.29 2.36
N GLN A 506 34.69 33.14 1.63
CA GLN A 506 35.97 32.67 2.16
C GLN A 506 36.64 33.66 3.13
N VAL A 507 35.88 34.42 3.90
CA VAL A 507 36.39 35.34 4.91
C VAL A 507 35.94 34.83 6.26
N LYS A 508 36.92 34.54 7.12
CA LYS A 508 36.70 34.27 8.55
C LYS A 508 36.11 35.54 9.21
N VAL A 509 34.81 35.57 9.44
CA VAL A 509 34.15 36.62 10.19
C VAL A 509 33.59 35.99 11.48
N PRO A 510 33.74 36.61 12.66
CA PRO A 510 33.23 36.08 13.91
C PRO A 510 31.71 35.97 13.89
N VAL A 511 31.23 34.90 14.50
CA VAL A 511 29.80 34.62 14.68
C VAL A 511 29.21 35.67 15.62
N SER A 512 28.42 36.61 15.09
CA SER A 512 27.62 37.51 15.92
C SER A 512 26.34 36.82 16.34
N VAL A 513 26.20 36.57 17.62
CA VAL A 513 24.97 36.05 18.24
C VAL A 513 24.12 37.27 18.60
N TYR A 514 22.98 37.44 17.96
CA TYR A 514 22.01 38.45 18.34
C TYR A 514 20.94 37.82 19.25
N GLU A 515 20.92 38.20 20.52
CA GLU A 515 19.80 37.97 21.41
C GLU A 515 18.81 39.13 21.23
N THR A 516 17.67 38.90 20.57
CA THR A 516 16.59 39.88 20.59
C THR A 516 15.25 39.18 20.86
N LYS A 517 14.71 39.47 22.01
CA LYS A 517 13.37 39.01 22.45
C LYS A 517 12.20 39.66 21.68
N THR A 518 12.42 40.65 20.82
CA THR A 518 11.33 41.51 20.30
C THR A 518 11.22 41.56 18.76
N GLU A 519 12.30 41.47 18.02
CA GLU A 519 12.26 41.56 16.54
C GLU A 519 11.94 40.27 15.83
N VAL A 520 12.39 39.13 16.36
CA VAL A 520 12.11 37.79 15.78
C VAL A 520 10.60 37.48 15.83
N VAL A 521 9.91 37.95 16.87
CA VAL A 521 8.45 37.80 16.99
C VAL A 521 7.70 38.70 15.99
N ARG A 522 8.27 39.82 15.56
CA ARG A 522 7.65 40.69 14.53
C ARG A 522 7.89 40.20 13.11
N GLU A 523 9.06 39.66 12.78
CA GLU A 523 9.32 39.11 11.44
C GLU A 523 8.65 37.74 11.25
N SER A 524 8.65 36.85 12.23
CA SER A 524 7.88 35.60 12.17
C SER A 524 6.37 35.87 12.07
N LYS A 525 5.85 36.88 12.77
CA LYS A 525 4.44 37.32 12.63
C LYS A 525 4.14 37.95 11.27
N LYS A 526 5.10 38.61 10.59
CA LYS A 526 4.90 39.13 9.24
C LYS A 526 4.93 38.03 8.16
N LEU A 527 5.81 37.05 8.28
CA LEU A 527 5.84 35.88 7.40
C LEU A 527 4.62 34.95 7.59
N PHE A 528 4.12 34.83 8.82
CA PHE A 528 2.88 34.11 9.10
C PHE A 528 1.63 34.87 8.63
N ARG A 529 1.61 36.22 8.69
CA ARG A 529 0.44 37.02 8.27
C ARG A 529 0.20 37.09 6.77
N SER A 530 1.19 36.81 5.91
CA SER A 530 0.98 36.74 4.47
C SER A 530 0.29 35.40 4.04
N ASN A 531 0.42 34.34 4.85
CA ASN A 531 -0.27 33.08 4.63
C ASN A 531 -1.59 32.95 5.43
N GLU A 532 -1.85 33.83 6.40
CA GLU A 532 -3.05 33.75 7.25
C GLU A 532 -4.32 34.33 6.61
N ARG A 533 -4.22 35.15 5.56
CA ARG A 533 -5.43 35.71 4.92
C ARG A 533 -6.29 34.69 4.20
N ASP A 534 -5.71 33.55 3.80
CA ASP A 534 -6.46 32.44 3.23
C ASP A 534 -6.81 31.34 4.24
N SER A 535 -6.11 31.28 5.39
CA SER A 535 -6.35 30.28 6.44
C SER A 535 -7.36 30.68 7.50
N ASP A 536 -7.65 32.00 7.68
CA ASP A 536 -8.61 32.45 8.71
C ASP A 536 -10.07 32.14 8.34
N LYS A 537 -10.40 32.01 7.06
CA LYS A 537 -11.71 31.48 6.64
C LYS A 537 -11.87 29.99 6.93
N PHE A 538 -10.78 29.24 6.95
CA PHE A 538 -10.78 27.82 7.32
C PHE A 538 -10.81 27.62 8.84
N ARG A 539 -10.09 28.45 9.62
CA ARG A 539 -10.04 28.34 11.09
C ARG A 539 -11.33 28.78 11.79
N GLN A 540 -12.13 29.68 11.21
CA GLN A 540 -13.45 30.01 11.77
C GLN A 540 -14.47 28.89 11.58
N ARG A 541 -14.39 28.10 10.51
CA ARG A 541 -15.18 26.87 10.35
C ARG A 541 -14.75 25.78 11.32
N ASP A 542 -13.48 25.53 11.46
CA ASP A 542 -12.89 24.53 12.39
C ASP A 542 -13.17 24.85 13.88
N ARG A 543 -13.38 26.12 14.25
CA ARG A 543 -13.74 26.51 15.62
C ARG A 543 -15.23 26.33 15.91
N ALA A 544 -16.07 26.49 14.91
CA ALA A 544 -17.51 26.20 15.02
C ALA A 544 -17.78 24.69 15.12
N GLU A 545 -17.03 23.86 14.36
CA GLU A 545 -17.12 22.42 14.43
C GLU A 545 -16.52 21.83 15.71
N ARG A 546 -15.42 22.39 16.24
CA ARG A 546 -14.85 21.93 17.53
C ARG A 546 -15.75 22.23 18.73
N ASN A 547 -16.54 23.28 18.70
CA ASN A 547 -17.51 23.58 19.77
C ASN A 547 -18.75 22.66 19.70
N PHE A 548 -19.04 22.04 18.58
CA PHE A 548 -20.14 21.09 18.46
C PHE A 548 -19.75 19.68 18.98
N TYR A 549 -18.44 19.33 18.95
CA TYR A 549 -17.91 18.03 19.42
C TYR A 549 -17.30 18.08 20.84
N SER A 550 -17.28 19.23 21.53
CA SER A 550 -16.68 19.34 22.86
C SER A 550 -17.63 19.02 24.03
N THR A 551 -18.82 18.54 23.76
CA THR A 551 -19.77 18.03 24.80
C THR A 551 -19.99 16.51 24.72
N GLY A 552 -19.06 15.77 24.17
CA GLY A 552 -19.06 14.31 24.12
C GLY A 552 -17.66 13.76 24.36
N ASP A 553 -17.44 13.33 25.58
CA ASP A 553 -16.38 12.50 26.14
C ASP A 553 -15.37 11.94 25.15
N SER A 554 -14.12 12.41 25.21
CA SER A 554 -12.97 11.92 24.46
C SER A 554 -12.45 10.61 25.07
N GLY A 555 -13.26 9.56 25.02
CA GLY A 555 -12.89 8.19 25.36
C GLY A 555 -12.61 7.41 24.08
N GLY A 556 -11.34 7.23 23.71
CA GLY A 556 -10.98 6.19 22.76
C GLY A 556 -11.53 4.86 23.32
N SER A 557 -12.36 4.17 22.54
CA SER A 557 -12.99 2.88 22.93
C SER A 557 -11.92 1.93 23.47
N THR A 558 -11.97 1.67 24.76
CA THR A 558 -11.06 0.71 25.41
C THR A 558 -11.61 -0.69 25.23
N MET A 559 -10.72 -1.72 25.36
CA MET A 559 -11.17 -3.12 25.40
C MET A 559 -12.24 -3.36 26.47
N ALA A 560 -12.24 -2.57 27.55
CA ALA A 560 -13.26 -2.60 28.59
C ALA A 560 -14.63 -2.12 28.07
N ASP A 561 -14.65 -1.11 27.21
CA ASP A 561 -15.87 -0.60 26.58
C ASP A 561 -16.46 -1.62 25.58
N PHE A 562 -15.60 -2.31 24.84
CA PHE A 562 -16.02 -3.41 23.96
C PHE A 562 -16.67 -4.56 24.73
N PHE A 563 -16.10 -4.98 25.86
CA PHE A 563 -16.70 -6.04 26.70
C PHE A 563 -17.97 -5.58 27.42
N ARG A 564 -18.09 -4.30 27.77
CA ARG A 564 -19.33 -3.75 28.33
C ARG A 564 -20.47 -3.80 27.31
N LEU A 565 -20.21 -3.32 26.08
CA LEU A 565 -21.17 -3.35 24.98
C LEU A 565 -21.56 -4.78 24.58
N SER A 566 -20.62 -5.73 24.66
CA SER A 566 -20.91 -7.15 24.42
C SER A 566 -21.86 -7.74 25.47
N LYS A 567 -21.65 -7.42 26.76
CA LYS A 567 -22.57 -7.83 27.85
C LYS A 567 -23.96 -7.21 27.72
N GLU A 568 -24.05 -5.93 27.40
CA GLU A 568 -25.33 -5.24 27.18
C GLU A 568 -26.14 -5.87 26.03
N ARG A 569 -25.47 -6.22 24.91
CA ARG A 569 -26.11 -6.94 23.79
C ARG A 569 -26.57 -8.37 24.18
N GLU A 570 -25.85 -9.04 25.06
CA GLU A 570 -26.21 -10.37 25.53
C GLU A 570 -27.41 -10.33 26.50
N GLU A 571 -27.49 -9.32 27.38
CA GLU A 571 -28.65 -9.04 28.23
C GLU A 571 -29.88 -8.65 27.40
N GLU A 572 -29.73 -7.83 26.37
CA GLU A 572 -30.82 -7.50 25.44
C GLU A 572 -31.34 -8.76 24.71
N ARG A 573 -30.44 -9.66 24.26
CA ARG A 573 -30.83 -10.93 23.64
C ARG A 573 -31.56 -11.87 24.63
N ARG A 574 -31.14 -11.93 25.91
CA ARG A 574 -31.83 -12.68 26.95
C ARG A 574 -33.21 -12.10 27.22
N ASN A 575 -33.33 -10.79 27.33
CA ASN A 575 -34.61 -10.13 27.57
C ASN A 575 -35.59 -10.29 26.40
N ARG A 576 -35.09 -10.28 25.13
CA ARG A 576 -35.91 -10.59 23.95
C ARG A 576 -36.36 -12.06 23.88
N LYS A 577 -35.59 -13.01 24.42
CA LYS A 577 -36.01 -14.43 24.51
C LYS A 577 -37.02 -14.68 25.62
N ASN A 578 -36.93 -13.94 26.72
CA ASN A 578 -37.84 -14.07 27.84
C ASN A 578 -39.15 -13.27 27.70
N GLY A 579 -39.23 -12.33 26.77
CA GLY A 579 -40.43 -11.55 26.43
C GLY A 579 -41.33 -12.17 25.36
N LYS A 580 -41.03 -13.41 24.93
CA LYS A 580 -41.86 -14.24 24.02
C LYS A 580 -42.34 -15.53 24.68
N LYS A 581 -42.84 -15.46 25.92
CA LYS A 581 -43.67 -16.47 26.55
C LYS A 581 -44.98 -15.84 26.99
#